data_abd11d8ec0922469a99081b7366898a1
#
_entry.id   abd11d8ec0922469a99081b7366898a1
#
_cell.length_a   1.000
_cell.length_b   1.000
_cell.length_c   1.000
_cell.angle_alpha   90.00
_cell.angle_beta   90.00
_cell.angle_gamma   90.00
#
_symmetry.space_group_name_H-M   'P 1'
#
loop_
_entity.id
_entity.type
_entity.pdbx_description
1 polymer ?
#
loop_
_entity_poly.entity_id
_entity_poly.type
_entity_poly.pdbx_seq_one_letter_code
_entity_poly.pdbx_strand_id
1 'polypeptide(L)'
;MIKRGHEPGAGLWSIPGGRIEPGETDAEALVREMFEETGLAVEVGPLIGSVRRPGLDGAVIDIRDYAATVTGGTLRPGDDAAAARWLEAADLDSLEITEGLIEALTDWGVLGQ
;
A
#
# COMPACT_ATOMS: atom_id res chain seq x y z
N MET A 1 -0.20 -2.96 -6.73
CA MET A 1 0.14 -3.63 -5.45
C MET A 1 1.51 -4.26 -5.48
N ILE A 2 2.08 -4.50 -4.34
CA ILE A 2 3.34 -5.22 -4.19
C ILE A 2 3.09 -6.56 -3.50
N LYS A 3 3.94 -7.53 -3.80
CA LYS A 3 3.98 -8.81 -3.10
C LYS A 3 5.04 -8.71 -2.01
N ARG A 4 4.64 -8.93 -0.77
CA ARG A 4 5.56 -8.79 0.37
C ARG A 4 6.67 -9.83 0.30
N GLY A 5 7.91 -9.38 0.46
CA GLY A 5 9.09 -10.25 0.45
C GLY A 5 9.53 -10.74 1.82
N HIS A 6 8.97 -10.17 2.89
CA HIS A 6 9.37 -10.46 4.27
C HIS A 6 8.16 -10.64 5.18
N GLU A 7 8.36 -11.37 6.28
CA GLU A 7 7.34 -11.46 7.32
C GLU A 7 7.20 -10.13 8.08
N PRO A 8 6.01 -9.80 8.62
CA PRO A 8 4.78 -10.61 8.54
C PRO A 8 4.13 -10.53 7.15
N GLY A 9 3.47 -11.61 6.75
CA GLY A 9 2.70 -11.63 5.50
C GLY A 9 3.50 -11.86 4.24
N ALA A 10 4.70 -12.47 4.32
CA ALA A 10 5.50 -12.80 3.13
C ALA A 10 4.66 -13.58 2.11
N GLY A 11 4.74 -13.18 0.85
CA GLY A 11 3.98 -13.78 -0.23
C GLY A 11 2.58 -13.21 -0.43
N LEU A 12 2.09 -12.36 0.46
CA LEU A 12 0.80 -11.70 0.31
C LEU A 12 0.93 -10.40 -0.48
N TRP A 13 -0.09 -10.10 -1.28
CA TRP A 13 -0.18 -8.85 -2.01
C TRP A 13 -0.81 -7.76 -1.15
N SER A 14 -0.27 -6.57 -1.20
CA SER A 14 -0.72 -5.44 -0.41
C SER A 14 -0.53 -4.13 -1.16
N ILE A 15 -1.18 -3.09 -0.69
CA ILE A 15 -0.94 -1.72 -1.13
C ILE A 15 0.47 -1.33 -0.69
N PRO A 16 1.29 -0.70 -1.56
CA PRO A 16 2.59 -0.22 -1.15
C PRO A 16 2.46 0.93 -0.14
N GLY A 17 3.43 1.02 0.74
CA GLY A 17 3.47 2.06 1.77
C GLY A 17 4.43 1.66 2.87
N GLY A 18 4.60 2.54 3.84
CA GLY A 18 5.48 2.29 4.95
C GLY A 18 5.31 3.31 6.05
N ARG A 19 6.30 3.39 6.93
CA ARG A 19 6.24 4.28 8.09
C ARG A 19 6.55 5.71 7.69
N ILE A 20 5.87 6.64 8.37
CA ILE A 20 6.19 8.05 8.30
C ILE A 20 7.42 8.29 9.18
N GLU A 21 8.47 8.85 8.61
CA GLU A 21 9.68 9.17 9.35
C GLU A 21 9.55 10.53 10.06
N PRO A 22 10.33 10.75 11.13
CA PRO A 22 10.29 12.05 11.83
C PRO A 22 10.50 13.23 10.86
N GLY A 23 9.61 14.20 10.95
CA GLY A 23 9.67 15.39 10.10
C GLY A 23 8.98 15.27 8.76
N GLU A 24 8.51 14.08 8.39
CA GLU A 24 7.75 13.90 7.15
C GLU A 24 6.26 14.14 7.38
N THR A 25 5.59 14.72 6.37
CA THR A 25 4.14 14.67 6.29
C THR A 25 3.71 13.31 5.72
N ASP A 26 2.42 12.98 5.81
CA ASP A 26 1.86 11.78 5.19
C ASP A 26 2.19 11.74 3.69
N ALA A 27 2.00 12.87 3.00
CA ALA A 27 2.26 12.96 1.56
C ALA A 27 3.74 12.73 1.23
N GLU A 28 4.64 13.32 2.00
CA GLU A 28 6.08 13.13 1.77
C GLU A 28 6.50 11.67 1.98
N ALA A 29 6.01 11.05 3.05
CA ALA A 29 6.29 9.65 3.32
C ALA A 29 5.76 8.76 2.20
N LEU A 30 4.56 9.02 1.71
CA LEU A 30 3.95 8.23 0.65
C LEU A 30 4.72 8.35 -0.67
N VAL A 31 5.13 9.55 -1.05
CA VAL A 31 5.95 9.77 -2.25
C VAL A 31 7.26 8.99 -2.16
N ARG A 32 7.93 9.06 -1.02
CA ARG A 32 9.18 8.34 -0.80
C ARG A 32 8.98 6.82 -0.86
N GLU A 33 8.00 6.29 -0.12
CA GLU A 33 7.75 4.85 -0.06
C GLU A 33 7.30 4.28 -1.41
N MET A 34 6.45 5.02 -2.14
CA MET A 34 6.04 4.59 -3.48
C MET A 34 7.23 4.46 -4.41
N PHE A 35 8.15 5.41 -4.38
CA PHE A 35 9.34 5.34 -5.22
C PHE A 35 10.26 4.19 -4.79
N GLU A 36 10.47 4.02 -3.49
CA GLU A 36 11.31 2.93 -2.97
C GLU A 36 10.75 1.55 -3.31
N GLU A 37 9.45 1.36 -3.18
CA GLU A 37 8.81 0.05 -3.33
C GLU A 37 8.40 -0.27 -4.75
N THR A 38 8.10 0.72 -5.57
CA THR A 38 7.54 0.50 -6.91
C THR A 38 8.29 1.17 -8.06
N GLY A 39 9.22 2.06 -7.76
CA GLY A 39 9.92 2.83 -8.78
C GLY A 39 9.08 3.95 -9.40
N LEU A 40 7.88 4.18 -8.91
CA LEU A 40 6.97 5.18 -9.47
C LEU A 40 7.04 6.49 -8.72
N ALA A 41 7.05 7.60 -9.47
CA ALA A 41 6.81 8.93 -8.93
C ALA A 41 5.30 9.18 -8.91
N VAL A 42 4.78 9.70 -7.80
CA VAL A 42 3.36 9.91 -7.65
C VAL A 42 3.06 11.29 -7.08
N GLU A 43 1.87 11.77 -7.37
CA GLU A 43 1.25 12.91 -6.71
C GLU A 43 0.16 12.39 -5.80
N VAL A 44 0.19 12.77 -4.53
CA VAL A 44 -0.77 12.29 -3.53
C VAL A 44 -2.07 13.07 -3.64
N GLY A 45 -3.17 12.34 -3.69
CA GLY A 45 -4.51 12.88 -3.72
C GLY A 45 -5.21 12.80 -2.36
N PRO A 46 -6.54 12.71 -2.35
CA PRO A 46 -7.30 12.73 -1.11
C PRO A 46 -7.16 11.43 -0.30
N LEU A 47 -7.35 11.54 1.00
CA LEU A 47 -7.46 10.39 1.88
C LEU A 47 -8.70 9.58 1.50
N ILE A 48 -8.53 8.29 1.25
CA ILE A 48 -9.63 7.39 0.90
C ILE A 48 -10.23 6.76 2.16
N GLY A 49 -9.37 6.34 3.09
CA GLY A 49 -9.82 5.73 4.32
C GLY A 49 -8.66 5.42 5.25
N SER A 50 -9.00 4.98 6.45
CA SER A 50 -7.99 4.58 7.43
C SER A 50 -8.48 3.39 8.23
N VAL A 51 -7.53 2.58 8.69
CA VAL A 51 -7.80 1.45 9.57
C VAL A 51 -6.75 1.44 10.67
N ARG A 52 -7.11 0.88 11.82
CA ARG A 52 -6.18 0.64 12.92
C ARG A 52 -5.92 -0.85 13.03
N ARG A 53 -4.64 -1.19 13.19
CA ARG A 53 -4.20 -2.58 13.34
C ARG A 53 -3.31 -2.70 14.56
N PRO A 54 -3.32 -3.85 15.24
CA PRO A 54 -2.36 -4.08 16.29
C PRO A 54 -0.94 -4.17 15.72
N GLY A 55 -0.03 -3.47 16.37
CA GLY A 55 1.39 -3.56 16.07
C GLY A 55 2.11 -4.43 17.09
N LEU A 56 3.44 -4.40 17.04
CA LEU A 56 4.27 -5.10 18.00
C LEU A 56 4.20 -4.39 19.38
N ASP A 57 4.33 -5.17 20.43
CA ASP A 57 4.39 -4.68 21.83
C ASP A 57 3.16 -3.87 22.25
N GLY A 58 1.98 -4.24 21.73
CA GLY A 58 0.74 -3.59 22.11
C GLY A 58 0.50 -2.23 21.49
N ALA A 59 1.37 -1.80 20.60
CA ALA A 59 1.19 -0.55 19.85
C ALA A 59 -0.01 -0.65 18.91
N VAL A 60 -0.60 0.49 18.58
CA VAL A 60 -1.65 0.60 17.57
C VAL A 60 -1.08 1.29 16.35
N ILE A 61 -1.20 0.65 15.19
CA ILE A 61 -0.77 1.23 13.92
C ILE A 61 -1.99 1.86 13.25
N ASP A 62 -1.89 3.14 12.94
CA ASP A 62 -2.90 3.87 12.17
C ASP A 62 -2.48 3.88 10.71
N ILE A 63 -3.19 3.12 9.88
CA ILE A 63 -2.89 3.02 8.45
C ILE A 63 -3.84 3.93 7.70
N ARG A 64 -3.28 4.92 7.01
CA ARG A 64 -4.04 5.87 6.20
C ARG A 64 -3.74 5.64 4.73
N ASP A 65 -4.80 5.40 3.94
CA ASP A 65 -4.71 5.11 2.53
C ASP A 65 -5.19 6.29 1.69
N TYR A 66 -4.35 6.72 0.76
CA TYR A 66 -4.58 7.88 -0.09
C TYR A 66 -4.72 7.46 -1.55
N ALA A 67 -5.55 8.19 -2.29
CA ALA A 67 -5.49 8.11 -3.74
C ALA A 67 -4.19 8.77 -4.21
N ALA A 68 -3.65 8.28 -5.31
CA ALA A 68 -2.43 8.84 -5.89
C ALA A 68 -2.47 8.73 -7.40
N THR A 69 -1.81 9.67 -8.07
CA THR A 69 -1.68 9.69 -9.52
C THR A 69 -0.22 9.46 -9.89
N VAL A 70 0.06 8.53 -10.77
CA VAL A 70 1.41 8.29 -11.25
C VAL A 70 1.81 9.43 -12.19
N THR A 71 2.94 10.06 -11.90
CA THR A 71 3.47 11.19 -12.69
C THR A 71 4.74 10.84 -13.45
N GLY A 72 5.35 9.70 -13.16
CA GLY A 72 6.57 9.27 -13.83
C GLY A 72 7.14 7.99 -13.26
N GLY A 73 8.32 7.62 -13.72
CA GLY A 73 9.00 6.42 -13.25
C GLY A 73 8.59 5.17 -14.02
N THR A 74 9.19 4.05 -13.61
CA THR A 74 8.93 2.73 -14.22
C THR A 74 8.61 1.75 -13.10
N LEU A 75 7.52 1.01 -13.25
CA LEU A 75 7.11 0.01 -12.24
C LEU A 75 8.16 -1.09 -12.12
N ARG A 76 8.69 -1.26 -10.91
CA ARG A 76 9.63 -2.32 -10.56
C ARG A 76 9.52 -2.58 -9.07
N PRO A 77 9.73 -3.82 -8.61
CA PRO A 77 9.75 -4.08 -7.17
C PRO A 77 10.99 -3.44 -6.53
N GLY A 78 10.82 -2.87 -5.36
CA GLY A 78 11.94 -2.42 -4.53
C GLY A 78 12.59 -3.60 -3.79
N ASP A 79 13.61 -3.30 -2.97
CA ASP A 79 14.41 -4.33 -2.31
C ASP A 79 13.61 -5.23 -1.37
N ASP A 80 12.56 -4.68 -0.75
CA ASP A 80 11.74 -5.40 0.23
C ASP A 80 10.52 -6.09 -0.38
N ALA A 81 10.30 -5.91 -1.67
CA ALA A 81 9.15 -6.50 -2.36
C ALA A 81 9.59 -7.64 -3.27
N ALA A 82 8.85 -8.73 -3.27
CA ALA A 82 9.12 -9.86 -4.18
C ALA A 82 8.61 -9.58 -5.59
N ALA A 83 7.57 -8.74 -5.74
CA ALA A 83 7.01 -8.38 -7.03
C ALA A 83 6.20 -7.09 -6.91
N ALA A 84 5.94 -6.44 -8.05
CA ALA A 84 5.05 -5.28 -8.13
C ALA A 84 4.22 -5.41 -9.41
N ARG A 85 2.91 -5.14 -9.33
CA ARG A 85 1.99 -5.25 -10.46
C ARG A 85 0.88 -4.22 -10.38
N TRP A 86 0.42 -3.79 -11.55
CA TRP A 86 -0.89 -3.16 -11.66
C TRP A 86 -1.95 -4.24 -11.58
N LEU A 87 -2.95 -4.03 -10.72
CA LEU A 87 -4.05 -4.98 -10.52
C LEU A 87 -5.38 -4.29 -10.70
N GLU A 88 -6.30 -4.99 -11.36
CA GLU A 88 -7.71 -4.60 -11.41
C GLU A 88 -8.48 -5.38 -10.35
N ALA A 89 -9.69 -4.94 -10.03
CA ALA A 89 -10.51 -5.59 -9.00
C ALA A 89 -10.68 -7.09 -9.27
N ALA A 90 -10.85 -7.49 -10.53
CA ALA A 90 -11.01 -8.90 -10.90
C ALA A 90 -9.78 -9.75 -10.61
N ASP A 91 -8.59 -9.16 -10.61
CA ASP A 91 -7.34 -9.90 -10.34
C ASP A 91 -7.24 -10.33 -8.88
N LEU A 92 -7.94 -9.64 -7.98
CA LEU A 92 -7.84 -9.90 -6.54
C LEU A 92 -8.40 -11.25 -6.14
N ASP A 93 -9.32 -11.80 -6.91
CA ASP A 93 -9.94 -13.11 -6.63
C ASP A 93 -8.93 -14.25 -6.77
N SER A 94 -7.88 -14.08 -7.55
CA SER A 94 -6.90 -15.12 -7.83
C SER A 94 -5.58 -14.95 -7.08
N LEU A 95 -5.48 -13.94 -6.22
CA LEU A 95 -4.24 -13.61 -5.49
C LEU A 95 -4.47 -13.72 -3.98
N GLU A 96 -3.40 -14.04 -3.28
CA GLU A 96 -3.41 -14.01 -1.81
C GLU A 96 -3.15 -12.57 -1.35
N ILE A 97 -4.16 -11.97 -0.74
CA ILE A 97 -4.17 -10.56 -0.35
C ILE A 97 -4.05 -10.44 1.17
N THR A 98 -3.38 -9.39 1.63
CA THR A 98 -3.27 -9.07 3.05
C THR A 98 -4.66 -9.05 3.70
N GLU A 99 -4.78 -9.70 4.86
CA GLU A 99 -6.04 -9.80 5.60
C GLU A 99 -6.66 -8.43 5.86
N GLY A 100 -7.95 -8.31 5.59
CA GLY A 100 -8.73 -7.10 5.82
C GLY A 100 -8.64 -6.04 4.72
N LEU A 101 -7.71 -6.18 3.77
CA LEU A 101 -7.52 -5.18 2.73
C LEU A 101 -8.71 -5.10 1.76
N ILE A 102 -9.19 -6.25 1.30
CA ILE A 102 -10.32 -6.28 0.36
C ILE A 102 -11.57 -5.67 1.00
N GLU A 103 -11.84 -6.04 2.26
CA GLU A 103 -12.97 -5.50 3.01
C GLU A 103 -12.87 -3.98 3.15
N ALA A 104 -11.70 -3.47 3.49
CA ALA A 104 -11.48 -2.03 3.62
C ALA A 104 -11.69 -1.30 2.29
N LEU A 105 -11.09 -1.81 1.21
CA LEU A 105 -11.24 -1.20 -0.11
C LEU A 105 -12.69 -1.23 -0.60
N THR A 106 -13.42 -2.28 -0.26
CA THR A 106 -14.85 -2.38 -0.58
C THR A 106 -15.65 -1.37 0.22
N ASP A 107 -15.42 -1.28 1.53
CA ASP A 107 -16.11 -0.35 2.41
C ASP A 107 -15.87 1.11 2.00
N TRP A 108 -14.69 1.43 1.49
CA TRP A 108 -14.35 2.77 1.04
C TRP A 108 -14.79 3.08 -0.39
N GLY A 109 -15.43 2.11 -1.08
CA GLY A 109 -15.91 2.29 -2.44
C GLY A 109 -14.84 2.22 -3.53
N VAL A 110 -13.64 1.79 -3.19
CA VAL A 110 -12.53 1.70 -4.16
C VAL A 110 -12.75 0.58 -5.16
N LEU A 111 -13.24 -0.57 -4.68
CA LEU A 111 -13.46 -1.74 -5.53
C LEU A 111 -14.82 -1.76 -6.22
N GLY A 112 -15.64 -0.78 -5.92
CA GLY A 112 -17.00 -0.73 -6.45
C GLY A 112 -17.93 -1.73 -5.76
N GLN A 113 -19.15 -1.78 -6.21
CA GLN A 113 -20.22 -2.62 -5.64
C GLN A 113 -20.58 -3.76 -6.59
#